data_7c23804c0197a32925f05ad27291f124
#
_entry.id   7c23804c0197a32925f05ad27291f124
#
_cell.length_a   1.000
_cell.length_b   1.000
_cell.length_c   1.000
_cell.angle_alpha   90.00
_cell.angle_beta   90.00
_cell.angle_gamma   90.00
#
_symmetry.space_group_name_H-M   'P 1'
#
loop_
_entity.id
_entity.type
_entity.pdbx_description
1 polymer ?
#
loop_
_entity_poly.entity_id
_entity_poly.type
_entity_poly.pdbx_seq_one_letter_code
_entity_poly.pdbx_strand_id
1 'polypeptide(L)'
;MNRRHLFLSAAAALMLSACGETWETSYTGVAASDSRNWRVSKININVPRTLSVSEENVYAPEADIVWCGEPEGDRHAQVAQIFRDSVRAGTRALRGGRRVTLDITVHGFHALSDRARTQLSSSGVHNILFDMTVRSSNGTILAQEQNVQADLIAYVGEQAEAAEAQGITQRVRIVHHLTNVIQNWFGYGEDMRVSFSRNGR
;
A
#
# COMPACT_ATOMS: atom_id res chain seq x y z
N MET A 1 68.02 26.45 12.69
CA MET A 1 67.14 26.05 11.57
C MET A 1 66.00 25.17 12.12
N ASN A 2 64.84 25.77 12.40
CA ASN A 2 63.73 25.07 13.04
C ASN A 2 62.63 24.70 11.98
N ARG A 3 62.43 23.40 11.76
CA ARG A 3 61.38 22.89 10.93
C ARG A 3 60.13 22.62 11.82
N ARG A 4 59.15 23.49 11.74
CA ARG A 4 57.82 23.30 12.33
C ARG A 4 57.00 22.39 11.40
N HIS A 5 56.67 21.20 11.86
CA HIS A 5 55.71 20.31 11.20
C HIS A 5 54.31 20.78 11.57
N LEU A 6 53.58 21.29 10.58
CA LEU A 6 52.15 21.56 10.67
C LEU A 6 51.38 20.22 10.46
N PHE A 7 50.76 19.71 11.50
CA PHE A 7 49.78 18.61 11.37
C PHE A 7 48.44 19.22 11.03
N LEU A 8 48.00 19.06 9.76
CA LEU A 8 46.61 19.29 9.38
C LEU A 8 45.78 18.06 9.80
N SER A 9 45.03 18.21 10.87
CA SER A 9 44.00 17.23 11.26
C SER A 9 42.78 17.46 10.38
N ALA A 10 42.57 16.62 9.36
CA ALA A 10 41.35 16.57 8.60
C ALA A 10 40.30 15.85 9.45
N ALA A 11 39.39 16.60 10.06
CA ALA A 11 38.17 16.04 10.69
C ALA A 11 37.22 15.63 9.56
N ALA A 12 37.19 14.35 9.26
CA ALA A 12 36.12 13.77 8.41
C ALA A 12 34.82 13.75 9.19
N ALA A 13 33.93 14.70 8.90
CA ALA A 13 32.56 14.67 9.37
C ALA A 13 31.81 13.52 8.66
N LEU A 14 31.67 12.40 9.35
CA LEU A 14 30.76 11.33 8.95
C LEU A 14 29.32 11.87 9.06
N MET A 15 28.78 12.27 7.92
CA MET A 15 27.34 12.51 7.78
C MET A 15 26.65 11.15 7.94
N LEU A 16 26.19 10.82 9.15
CA LEU A 16 25.19 9.77 9.34
C LEU A 16 23.90 10.31 8.74
N SER A 17 23.64 9.97 7.48
CA SER A 17 22.28 10.03 6.93
C SER A 17 21.46 9.00 7.70
N ALA A 18 20.73 9.43 8.69
CA ALA A 18 19.62 8.68 9.24
C ALA A 18 18.57 8.60 8.11
N CYS A 19 18.65 7.56 7.28
CA CYS A 19 17.53 7.17 6.41
C CYS A 19 16.39 6.73 7.34
N GLY A 20 15.57 7.66 7.79
CA GLY A 20 14.25 7.34 8.32
C GLY A 20 13.47 6.71 7.19
N GLU A 21 12.95 5.50 7.39
CA GLU A 21 12.04 4.88 6.42
C GLU A 21 10.87 5.84 6.18
N THR A 22 10.75 6.28 4.92
CA THR A 22 9.64 7.10 4.46
C THR A 22 8.61 6.17 3.85
N TRP A 23 7.40 6.28 4.34
CA TRP A 23 6.23 5.56 3.85
C TRP A 23 5.40 6.50 3.00
N GLU A 24 4.74 5.99 1.98
CA GLU A 24 3.97 6.87 1.11
C GLU A 24 2.78 6.17 0.45
N THR A 25 1.79 6.96 0.10
CA THR A 25 0.84 6.62 -0.95
C THR A 25 1.24 7.42 -2.19
N SER A 26 1.68 6.74 -3.25
CA SER A 26 2.16 7.38 -4.46
C SER A 26 1.77 6.61 -5.72
N TYR A 27 1.37 7.36 -6.73
CA TYR A 27 0.98 6.91 -8.06
C TYR A 27 0.84 8.13 -9.00
N THR A 28 0.87 7.89 -10.31
CA THR A 28 0.64 8.97 -11.31
C THR A 28 -0.85 9.14 -11.59
N GLY A 29 -1.53 8.04 -11.86
CA GLY A 29 -2.96 8.03 -12.17
C GLY A 29 -3.29 8.31 -13.64
N VAL A 30 -4.59 8.30 -13.92
CA VAL A 30 -5.17 8.52 -15.24
C VAL A 30 -6.02 9.80 -15.23
N ALA A 31 -5.95 10.59 -16.29
CA ALA A 31 -6.80 11.77 -16.40
C ALA A 31 -8.29 11.38 -16.40
N ALA A 32 -9.11 12.12 -15.66
CA ALA A 32 -10.55 11.88 -15.61
C ALA A 32 -11.23 11.98 -16.97
N SER A 33 -10.67 12.77 -17.91
CA SER A 33 -11.12 12.84 -19.32
C SER A 33 -11.09 11.49 -20.03
N ASP A 34 -10.09 10.66 -19.69
CA ASP A 34 -9.88 9.36 -20.32
C ASP A 34 -10.73 8.27 -19.64
N SER A 35 -10.72 8.24 -18.33
CA SER A 35 -11.39 7.21 -17.52
C SER A 35 -12.92 7.32 -17.53
N ARG A 36 -13.49 8.54 -17.68
CA ARG A 36 -14.96 8.76 -17.62
C ARG A 36 -15.75 7.94 -18.64
N ASN A 37 -15.13 7.57 -19.76
CA ASN A 37 -15.78 6.74 -20.78
C ASN A 37 -15.65 5.24 -20.49
N TRP A 38 -14.96 4.84 -19.45
CA TRP A 38 -14.73 3.45 -19.13
C TRP A 38 -15.82 2.89 -18.20
N ARG A 39 -15.98 1.57 -18.28
CA ARG A 39 -16.76 0.73 -17.36
C ARG A 39 -15.97 -0.52 -17.09
N VAL A 40 -15.52 -0.71 -15.88
CA VAL A 40 -14.83 -1.95 -15.50
C VAL A 40 -15.84 -3.09 -15.51
N SER A 41 -15.67 -4.01 -16.47
CA SER A 41 -16.55 -5.17 -16.68
C SER A 41 -15.93 -6.48 -16.21
N LYS A 42 -14.60 -6.51 -16.09
CA LYS A 42 -13.83 -7.65 -15.60
C LYS A 42 -12.73 -7.17 -14.67
N ILE A 43 -12.51 -7.92 -13.59
CA ILE A 43 -11.48 -7.66 -12.60
C ILE A 43 -10.67 -8.94 -12.44
N ASN A 44 -9.38 -8.85 -12.70
CA ASN A 44 -8.42 -9.91 -12.45
C ASN A 44 -7.51 -9.46 -11.34
N ILE A 45 -7.42 -10.24 -10.26
CA ILE A 45 -6.50 -10.01 -9.16
C ILE A 45 -5.51 -11.17 -9.13
N ASN A 46 -4.25 -10.86 -9.32
CA ASN A 46 -3.15 -11.80 -9.22
C ASN A 46 -2.35 -11.51 -7.95
N VAL A 47 -2.35 -12.44 -7.01
CA VAL A 47 -1.44 -12.49 -5.88
C VAL A 47 -0.52 -13.68 -6.12
N PRO A 48 0.70 -13.45 -6.63
CA PRO A 48 1.60 -14.54 -7.02
C PRO A 48 1.87 -15.49 -5.86
N ARG A 49 1.79 -16.79 -6.13
CA ARG A 49 2.10 -17.81 -5.12
C ARG A 49 3.59 -17.90 -4.75
N THR A 50 4.42 -17.16 -5.46
CA THR A 50 5.84 -16.98 -5.16
C THR A 50 6.08 -15.97 -4.02
N LEU A 51 5.08 -15.13 -3.69
CA LEU A 51 5.19 -14.26 -2.54
C LEU A 51 5.22 -15.09 -1.25
N SER A 52 6.22 -14.83 -0.42
CA SER A 52 6.37 -15.46 0.88
C SER A 52 5.26 -15.00 1.84
N VAL A 53 4.84 -15.89 2.72
CA VAL A 53 3.84 -15.61 3.77
C VAL A 53 4.45 -15.87 5.13
N SER A 54 4.26 -14.97 6.08
CA SER A 54 4.62 -15.22 7.48
C SER A 54 3.39 -15.18 8.38
N GLU A 55 3.28 -16.17 9.24
CA GLU A 55 2.32 -16.25 10.36
C GLU A 55 3.01 -15.91 11.70
N GLU A 56 4.26 -15.44 11.67
CA GLU A 56 5.00 -15.13 12.87
C GLU A 56 4.39 -13.94 13.60
N ASN A 57 4.11 -14.12 14.88
CA ASN A 57 3.58 -13.06 15.74
C ASN A 57 4.72 -12.25 16.38
N VAL A 58 5.53 -11.60 15.55
CA VAL A 58 6.61 -10.69 15.94
C VAL A 58 6.29 -9.27 15.47
N TYR A 59 7.05 -8.26 15.91
CA TYR A 59 6.78 -6.85 15.54
C TYR A 59 6.93 -6.56 14.04
N ALA A 60 7.87 -7.20 13.38
CA ALA A 60 8.14 -7.05 11.95
C ALA A 60 8.51 -8.41 11.35
N PRO A 61 7.54 -9.24 10.94
CA PRO A 61 7.82 -10.49 10.23
C PRO A 61 8.49 -10.22 8.88
N GLU A 62 9.47 -11.05 8.50
CA GLU A 62 10.12 -10.95 7.17
C GLU A 62 9.36 -11.79 6.16
N ALA A 63 8.46 -11.19 5.40
CA ALA A 63 7.72 -11.83 4.32
C ALA A 63 7.09 -10.78 3.38
N ASP A 64 6.69 -11.21 2.18
CA ASP A 64 5.98 -10.36 1.24
C ASP A 64 4.51 -10.15 1.67
N ILE A 65 3.93 -11.16 2.33
CA ILE A 65 2.56 -11.12 2.86
C ILE A 65 2.59 -11.36 4.37
N VAL A 66 2.10 -10.37 5.12
CA VAL A 66 1.77 -10.49 6.54
C VAL A 66 0.33 -10.04 6.71
N TRP A 67 -0.56 -10.96 7.08
CA TRP A 67 -1.97 -10.68 7.24
C TRP A 67 -2.58 -11.49 8.38
N CYS A 68 -2.94 -10.80 9.47
CA CYS A 68 -3.56 -11.38 10.67
C CYS A 68 -4.99 -10.85 10.93
N GLY A 69 -5.55 -10.06 10.02
CA GLY A 69 -6.88 -9.45 10.17
C GLY A 69 -8.07 -10.37 9.85
N GLU A 70 -7.81 -11.64 9.52
CA GLU A 70 -8.79 -12.69 9.26
C GLU A 70 -8.30 -14.02 9.86
N PRO A 71 -9.18 -15.00 10.15
CA PRO A 71 -8.78 -16.31 10.62
C PRO A 71 -7.71 -16.96 9.73
N GLU A 72 -6.93 -17.86 10.31
CA GLU A 72 -5.92 -18.63 9.56
C GLU A 72 -6.51 -19.26 8.29
N GLY A 73 -5.73 -19.20 7.20
CA GLY A 73 -6.19 -19.71 5.91
C GLY A 73 -5.26 -19.32 4.77
N ASP A 74 -5.76 -19.41 3.56
CA ASP A 74 -5.01 -19.02 2.35
C ASP A 74 -4.83 -17.49 2.29
N ARG A 75 -3.69 -16.99 2.75
CA ARG A 75 -3.37 -15.55 2.79
C ARG A 75 -3.38 -14.92 1.40
N HIS A 76 -2.94 -15.63 0.37
CA HIS A 76 -3.02 -15.13 -1.00
C HIS A 76 -4.48 -14.92 -1.44
N ALA A 77 -5.37 -15.86 -1.11
CA ALA A 77 -6.79 -15.72 -1.42
C ALA A 77 -7.46 -14.60 -0.62
N GLN A 78 -7.12 -14.42 0.66
CA GLN A 78 -7.62 -13.35 1.52
C GLN A 78 -7.19 -11.98 0.99
N VAL A 79 -5.91 -11.80 0.66
CA VAL A 79 -5.39 -10.56 0.05
C VAL A 79 -6.07 -10.31 -1.29
N ALA A 80 -6.21 -11.32 -2.15
CA ALA A 80 -6.93 -11.18 -3.41
C ALA A 80 -8.38 -10.73 -3.21
N GLN A 81 -9.05 -11.16 -2.14
CA GLN A 81 -10.41 -10.73 -1.82
C GLN A 81 -10.45 -9.27 -1.34
N ILE A 82 -9.48 -8.82 -0.53
CA ILE A 82 -9.35 -7.41 -0.13
C ILE A 82 -9.23 -6.52 -1.37
N PHE A 83 -8.33 -6.85 -2.31
CA PHE A 83 -8.21 -6.10 -3.55
C PHE A 83 -9.47 -6.14 -4.40
N ARG A 84 -10.15 -7.29 -4.50
CA ARG A 84 -11.40 -7.42 -5.25
C ARG A 84 -12.51 -6.52 -4.70
N ASP A 85 -12.65 -6.46 -3.39
CA ASP A 85 -13.63 -5.60 -2.73
C ASP A 85 -13.31 -4.13 -2.96
N SER A 86 -12.04 -3.75 -2.81
CA SER A 86 -11.55 -2.38 -3.03
C SER A 86 -11.75 -1.92 -4.48
N VAL A 87 -11.40 -2.78 -5.46
CA VAL A 87 -11.60 -2.48 -6.88
C VAL A 87 -13.08 -2.32 -7.23
N ARG A 88 -13.93 -3.22 -6.74
CA ARG A 88 -15.38 -3.12 -6.97
C ARG A 88 -15.96 -1.82 -6.42
N ALA A 89 -15.56 -1.43 -5.22
CA ALA A 89 -15.99 -0.17 -4.62
C ALA A 89 -15.39 1.03 -5.36
N GLY A 90 -14.08 1.01 -5.61
CA GLY A 90 -13.33 2.09 -6.23
C GLY A 90 -13.71 2.37 -7.69
N THR A 91 -14.23 1.39 -8.42
CA THR A 91 -14.63 1.56 -9.83
C THR A 91 -16.13 1.75 -10.04
N ARG A 92 -16.93 1.80 -8.98
CA ARG A 92 -18.40 1.88 -9.03
C ARG A 92 -18.90 3.09 -9.84
N ALA A 93 -18.18 4.20 -9.80
CA ALA A 93 -18.53 5.43 -10.52
C ALA A 93 -18.24 5.37 -12.03
N LEU A 94 -17.39 4.43 -12.48
CA LEU A 94 -17.07 4.26 -13.91
C LEU A 94 -18.22 3.58 -14.65
N ARG A 95 -19.09 4.39 -15.26
CA ARG A 95 -20.31 3.95 -15.95
C ARG A 95 -20.32 4.27 -17.43
N GLY A 96 -19.13 4.53 -18.02
CA GLY A 96 -18.96 4.87 -19.44
C GLY A 96 -19.35 3.74 -20.38
N GLY A 97 -19.38 4.04 -21.66
CA GLY A 97 -19.78 3.07 -22.71
C GLY A 97 -18.70 2.03 -23.03
N ARG A 98 -17.43 2.36 -22.79
CA ARG A 98 -16.29 1.49 -23.13
C ARG A 98 -16.03 0.48 -22.01
N ARG A 99 -16.29 -0.79 -22.30
CA ARG A 99 -15.96 -1.88 -21.38
C ARG A 99 -14.45 -2.10 -21.31
N VAL A 100 -13.93 -2.21 -20.09
CA VAL A 100 -12.51 -2.48 -19.83
C VAL A 100 -12.34 -3.61 -18.83
N THR A 101 -11.16 -4.23 -18.88
CA THR A 101 -10.66 -5.14 -17.85
C THR A 101 -9.65 -4.39 -17.00
N LEU A 102 -9.75 -4.51 -15.68
CA LEU A 102 -8.72 -4.06 -14.74
C LEU A 102 -7.97 -5.27 -14.21
N ASP A 103 -6.68 -5.29 -14.44
CA ASP A 103 -5.74 -6.27 -13.92
C ASP A 103 -4.96 -5.63 -12.77
N ILE A 104 -4.88 -6.31 -11.63
CA ILE A 104 -4.04 -5.96 -10.47
C ILE A 104 -3.04 -7.10 -10.25
N THR A 105 -1.78 -6.76 -10.07
CA THR A 105 -0.75 -7.70 -9.60
C THR A 105 -0.16 -7.19 -8.31
N VAL A 106 -0.28 -7.97 -7.24
CA VAL A 106 0.23 -7.63 -5.91
C VAL A 106 1.70 -8.04 -5.82
N HIS A 107 2.55 -7.15 -5.31
CA HIS A 107 3.96 -7.38 -5.06
C HIS A 107 4.29 -7.48 -3.57
N GLY A 108 3.51 -6.82 -2.70
CA GLY A 108 3.66 -6.87 -1.27
C GLY A 108 2.36 -6.49 -0.55
N PHE A 109 2.09 -7.14 0.57
CA PHE A 109 0.96 -6.84 1.44
C PHE A 109 1.36 -7.11 2.89
N HIS A 110 2.01 -6.14 3.49
CA HIS A 110 2.54 -6.25 4.83
C HIS A 110 1.71 -5.44 5.82
N ALA A 111 0.72 -6.08 6.43
CA ALA A 111 -0.09 -5.50 7.49
C ALA A 111 0.55 -5.76 8.86
N LEU A 112 -0.09 -5.34 9.94
CA LEU A 112 0.44 -5.61 11.27
C LEU A 112 0.15 -7.03 11.71
N SER A 113 1.15 -7.67 12.36
CA SER A 113 0.93 -8.84 13.18
C SER A 113 0.05 -8.48 14.39
N ASP A 114 -0.53 -9.46 15.07
CA ASP A 114 -1.30 -9.22 16.30
C ASP A 114 -0.43 -8.58 17.38
N ARG A 115 0.83 -9.02 17.50
CA ARG A 115 1.77 -8.42 18.45
C ARG A 115 2.04 -6.95 18.16
N ALA A 116 2.32 -6.61 16.89
CA ALA A 116 2.55 -5.22 16.50
C ALA A 116 1.30 -4.37 16.74
N ARG A 117 0.13 -4.89 16.35
CA ARG A 117 -1.15 -4.20 16.51
C ARG A 117 -1.49 -3.90 17.96
N THR A 118 -1.26 -4.85 18.88
CA THR A 118 -1.66 -4.73 20.30
C THR A 118 -0.61 -4.09 21.19
N GLN A 119 0.68 -4.23 20.86
CA GLN A 119 1.77 -3.85 21.78
C GLN A 119 2.56 -2.61 21.34
N LEU A 120 2.42 -2.14 20.12
CA LEU A 120 3.00 -0.85 19.72
C LEU A 120 2.21 0.29 20.36
N SER A 121 2.93 1.32 20.81
CA SER A 121 2.34 2.47 21.52
C SER A 121 2.25 3.74 20.67
N SER A 122 2.92 3.79 19.52
CA SER A 122 3.03 5.03 18.75
C SER A 122 2.43 4.94 17.36
N SER A 123 2.93 4.04 16.51
CA SER A 123 2.46 3.90 15.14
C SER A 123 2.91 2.58 14.51
N GLY A 124 2.12 2.08 13.59
CA GLY A 124 2.45 1.03 12.66
C GLY A 124 2.12 1.48 11.24
N VAL A 125 2.53 0.73 10.26
CA VAL A 125 2.23 1.00 8.85
C VAL A 125 1.78 -0.28 8.18
N HIS A 126 0.71 -0.21 7.39
CA HIS A 126 0.40 -1.21 6.40
C HIS A 126 1.13 -0.82 5.12
N ASN A 127 2.10 -1.62 4.69
CA ASN A 127 2.84 -1.42 3.45
C ASN A 127 2.22 -2.26 2.34
N ILE A 128 1.77 -1.62 1.27
CA ILE A 128 1.03 -2.27 0.19
C ILE A 128 1.58 -1.80 -1.16
N LEU A 129 2.04 -2.76 -1.97
CA LEU A 129 2.65 -2.51 -3.27
C LEU A 129 1.99 -3.38 -4.34
N PHE A 130 1.58 -2.77 -5.46
CA PHE A 130 0.92 -3.48 -6.55
C PHE A 130 1.01 -2.75 -7.89
N ASP A 131 0.76 -3.45 -8.98
CA ASP A 131 0.60 -2.87 -10.31
C ASP A 131 -0.88 -2.79 -10.70
N MET A 132 -1.20 -1.82 -11.55
CA MET A 132 -2.51 -1.67 -12.18
C MET A 132 -2.39 -1.62 -13.70
N THR A 133 -3.23 -2.35 -14.42
CA THR A 133 -3.31 -2.29 -15.88
C THR A 133 -4.77 -2.30 -16.33
N VAL A 134 -5.14 -1.31 -17.13
CA VAL A 134 -6.46 -1.24 -17.78
C VAL A 134 -6.33 -1.68 -19.23
N ARG A 135 -7.13 -2.67 -19.61
CA ARG A 135 -7.17 -3.19 -21.00
C ARG A 135 -8.55 -3.02 -21.60
N SER A 136 -8.56 -2.71 -22.89
CA SER A 136 -9.78 -2.78 -23.71
C SER A 136 -10.21 -4.24 -23.95
N SER A 137 -11.41 -4.43 -24.51
CA SER A 137 -11.95 -5.76 -24.81
C SER A 137 -11.11 -6.59 -25.78
N ASN A 138 -10.29 -5.95 -26.63
CA ASN A 138 -9.36 -6.64 -27.53
C ASN A 138 -7.96 -6.83 -26.93
N GLY A 139 -7.76 -6.53 -25.65
CA GLY A 139 -6.50 -6.73 -24.93
C GLY A 139 -5.51 -5.54 -25.01
N THR A 140 -5.79 -4.50 -25.77
CA THR A 140 -4.90 -3.32 -25.85
C THR A 140 -4.83 -2.62 -24.49
N ILE A 141 -3.62 -2.31 -24.03
CA ILE A 141 -3.39 -1.53 -22.81
C ILE A 141 -3.84 -0.08 -23.06
N LEU A 142 -4.71 0.42 -22.21
CA LEU A 142 -5.22 1.78 -22.22
C LEU A 142 -4.53 2.67 -21.21
N ALA A 143 -4.19 2.10 -20.07
CA ALA A 143 -3.42 2.71 -18.99
C ALA A 143 -2.69 1.63 -18.20
N GLN A 144 -1.55 1.99 -17.66
CA GLN A 144 -0.76 1.10 -16.81
C GLN A 144 -0.01 1.94 -15.79
N GLU A 145 0.08 1.44 -14.59
CA GLU A 145 0.91 1.95 -13.52
C GLU A 145 1.63 0.78 -12.85
N GLN A 146 2.93 0.89 -12.69
CA GLN A 146 3.75 -0.06 -11.95
C GLN A 146 4.12 0.52 -10.61
N ASN A 147 4.25 -0.34 -9.61
CA ASN A 147 4.67 0.04 -8.26
C ASN A 147 3.78 1.12 -7.62
N VAL A 148 2.46 0.97 -7.73
CA VAL A 148 1.54 1.78 -6.92
C VAL A 148 1.83 1.50 -5.46
N GLN A 149 2.34 2.50 -4.76
CA GLN A 149 2.56 2.43 -3.32
C GLN A 149 1.29 2.93 -2.62
N ALA A 150 0.74 2.13 -1.74
CA ALA A 150 -0.50 2.46 -1.03
C ALA A 150 -0.34 2.23 0.47
N ASP A 151 0.66 2.86 1.05
CA ASP A 151 0.92 2.75 2.48
C ASP A 151 -0.14 3.47 3.30
N LEU A 152 -0.47 2.92 4.44
CA LEU A 152 -1.48 3.44 5.34
C LEU A 152 -0.98 3.38 6.79
N ILE A 153 -1.09 4.49 7.51
CA ILE A 153 -0.86 4.50 8.96
C ILE A 153 -1.84 3.53 9.63
N ALA A 154 -1.30 2.55 10.34
CA ALA A 154 -2.08 1.57 11.08
C ALA A 154 -2.47 2.09 12.46
N TYR A 155 -3.64 1.68 12.95
CA TYR A 155 -3.99 1.85 14.36
C TYR A 155 -3.32 0.79 15.20
N VAL A 156 -2.85 1.16 16.38
CA VAL A 156 -2.13 0.29 17.32
C VAL A 156 -2.62 0.51 18.76
N GLY A 157 -2.42 -0.48 19.63
CA GLY A 157 -2.78 -0.42 21.05
C GLY A 157 -4.24 -0.03 21.27
N GLU A 158 -4.49 0.86 22.22
CA GLU A 158 -5.84 1.31 22.60
C GLU A 158 -6.63 1.90 21.41
N GLN A 159 -5.95 2.57 20.47
CA GLN A 159 -6.61 3.11 19.28
C GLN A 159 -7.15 1.99 18.39
N ALA A 160 -6.39 0.90 18.22
CA ALA A 160 -6.84 -0.25 17.45
C ALA A 160 -8.04 -0.92 18.12
N GLU A 161 -7.99 -1.14 19.43
CA GLU A 161 -9.07 -1.76 20.21
C GLU A 161 -10.35 -0.91 20.14
N ALA A 162 -10.25 0.40 20.34
CA ALA A 162 -11.39 1.31 20.27
C ALA A 162 -12.04 1.35 18.87
N ALA A 163 -11.23 1.27 17.81
CA ALA A 163 -11.72 1.22 16.44
C ALA A 163 -12.41 -0.11 16.13
N GLU A 164 -11.80 -1.22 16.54
CA GLU A 164 -12.35 -2.57 16.33
C GLU A 164 -13.67 -2.77 17.08
N ALA A 165 -13.81 -2.23 18.29
CA ALA A 165 -15.08 -2.22 19.03
C ALA A 165 -16.21 -1.53 18.27
N GLN A 166 -15.87 -0.63 17.32
CA GLN A 166 -16.81 0.04 16.42
C GLN A 166 -16.92 -0.64 15.04
N GLY A 167 -16.30 -1.81 14.85
CA GLY A 167 -16.26 -2.52 13.58
C GLY A 167 -15.25 -1.96 12.57
N ILE A 168 -14.41 -1.00 12.98
CA ILE A 168 -13.36 -0.40 12.12
C ILE A 168 -12.08 -1.23 12.25
N THR A 169 -12.10 -2.42 11.70
CA THR A 169 -10.98 -3.38 11.73
C THR A 169 -9.86 -2.99 10.76
N GLN A 170 -8.68 -3.63 10.87
CA GLN A 170 -7.60 -3.48 9.87
C GLN A 170 -8.14 -3.67 8.45
N ARG A 171 -8.92 -4.74 8.21
CA ARG A 171 -9.51 -5.04 6.91
C ARG A 171 -10.38 -3.91 6.39
N VAL A 172 -11.27 -3.39 7.21
CA VAL A 172 -12.15 -2.28 6.83
C VAL A 172 -11.35 -1.04 6.43
N ARG A 173 -10.33 -0.70 7.21
CA ARG A 173 -9.47 0.45 6.93
C ARG A 173 -8.67 0.28 5.64
N ILE A 174 -8.07 -0.90 5.43
CA ILE A 174 -7.28 -1.19 4.22
C ILE A 174 -8.19 -1.18 2.99
N VAL A 175 -9.36 -1.83 3.04
CA VAL A 175 -10.32 -1.81 1.93
C VAL A 175 -10.77 -0.38 1.61
N HIS A 176 -11.05 0.44 2.62
CA HIS A 176 -11.42 1.84 2.43
C HIS A 176 -10.29 2.65 1.78
N HIS A 177 -9.06 2.51 2.28
CA HIS A 177 -7.89 3.19 1.74
C HIS A 177 -7.63 2.81 0.27
N LEU A 178 -7.53 1.52 -0.03
CA LEU A 178 -7.34 1.03 -1.39
C LEU A 178 -8.49 1.45 -2.33
N THR A 179 -9.72 1.52 -1.82
CA THR A 179 -10.87 2.05 -2.59
C THR A 179 -10.60 3.48 -3.03
N ASN A 180 -10.15 4.34 -2.13
CA ASN A 180 -9.87 5.74 -2.41
C ASN A 180 -8.65 5.91 -3.32
N VAL A 181 -7.59 5.14 -3.12
CA VAL A 181 -6.41 5.09 -4.03
C VAL A 181 -6.86 4.75 -5.45
N ILE A 182 -7.67 3.72 -5.62
CA ILE A 182 -8.18 3.29 -6.92
C ILE A 182 -9.08 4.37 -7.55
N GLN A 183 -9.97 5.01 -6.77
CA GLN A 183 -10.79 6.11 -7.24
C GLN A 183 -9.94 7.26 -7.77
N ASN A 184 -8.97 7.71 -6.97
CA ASN A 184 -8.13 8.82 -7.36
C ASN A 184 -7.20 8.46 -8.53
N TRP A 185 -6.73 7.22 -8.59
CA TRP A 185 -5.97 6.74 -9.74
C TRP A 185 -6.75 6.85 -11.05
N PHE A 186 -8.07 6.62 -11.04
CA PHE A 186 -8.95 6.86 -12.18
C PHE A 186 -9.34 8.35 -12.38
N GLY A 187 -8.76 9.26 -11.61
CA GLY A 187 -8.95 10.71 -11.75
C GLY A 187 -10.22 11.25 -11.10
N TYR A 188 -10.80 10.53 -10.13
CA TYR A 188 -11.94 11.02 -9.33
C TYR A 188 -11.78 10.61 -7.86
N GLY A 189 -12.53 11.27 -6.97
CA GLY A 189 -12.35 11.12 -5.54
C GLY A 189 -11.29 12.06 -4.97
N GLU A 190 -10.95 11.86 -3.72
CA GLU A 190 -9.95 12.64 -2.99
C GLU A 190 -8.53 12.20 -3.39
N ASP A 191 -7.59 13.15 -3.43
CA ASP A 191 -6.18 12.82 -3.67
C ASP A 191 -5.61 12.11 -2.44
N MET A 192 -5.18 10.88 -2.63
CA MET A 192 -4.66 10.04 -1.55
C MET A 192 -3.14 10.08 -1.43
N ARG A 193 -2.45 10.80 -2.35
CA ARG A 193 -0.98 10.87 -2.35
C ARG A 193 -0.48 11.64 -1.14
N VAL A 194 0.37 10.98 -0.37
CA VAL A 194 0.94 11.53 0.88
C VAL A 194 2.23 10.77 1.19
N SER A 195 3.21 11.47 1.75
CA SER A 195 4.37 10.84 2.38
C SER A 195 4.37 11.11 3.87
N PHE A 196 4.75 10.12 4.65
CA PHE A 196 4.83 10.21 6.10
C PHE A 196 6.03 9.41 6.62
N SER A 197 6.55 9.80 7.76
CA SER A 197 7.61 9.09 8.46
C SER A 197 7.07 8.35 9.68
N ARG A 198 7.87 7.45 10.25
CA ARG A 198 7.55 6.70 11.46
C ARG A 198 7.17 7.60 12.66
N ASN A 199 7.57 8.86 12.63
CA ASN A 199 7.26 9.84 13.67
C ASN A 199 6.00 10.67 13.37
N GLY A 200 5.21 10.27 12.38
CA GLY A 200 3.86 10.77 12.15
C GLY A 200 3.79 12.24 11.74
N ARG A 201 4.68 12.70 10.87
CA ARG A 201 4.46 13.91 10.01
C ARG A 201 5.62 14.12 9.07
#